data_f72045eff75f08716cf15cd55d1e2b16
#
_entry.id   f72045eff75f08716cf15cd55d1e2b16
#
_cell.length_a   1.000
_cell.length_b   1.000
_cell.length_c   1.000
_cell.angle_alpha   90.00
_cell.angle_beta   90.00
_cell.angle_gamma   90.00
#
_symmetry.space_group_name_H-M   'P 1'
#
loop_
_entity.id
_entity.type
_entity.pdbx_description
1 polymer ?
#
loop_
_entity_poly.entity_id
_entity_poly.type
_entity_poly.pdbx_seq_one_letter_code
_entity_poly.pdbx_strand_id
1 'polypeptide(L)'
;MAQIDIRVLGRKATEDRVASYVDSFLARAAASPRTEVRKKFLLLSTPRTGSNWLAHELRSEGELGHPYEWFSPVYITSVLGRLGRPFDRGHYIDLVLRGSTTPNGVFGLKAQLDQVLRMDREQHFDLMELGFDAVIWLERRDVVAQAYSYVRSLKSNVFSRYTEQERKVEELGNPHMVVETSAVLNAAAQLTQW
;
A
#
# COMPACT_ATOMS: atom_id res chain seq x y z
N MET A 1 16.99 -31.40 -8.14
CA MET A 1 16.55 -30.02 -8.42
C MET A 1 16.14 -29.40 -7.09
N ALA A 2 16.70 -28.27 -6.71
CA ALA A 2 16.27 -27.55 -5.50
C ALA A 2 14.83 -27.07 -5.70
N GLN A 3 13.95 -27.39 -4.75
CA GLN A 3 12.56 -26.95 -4.77
C GLN A 3 12.55 -25.43 -4.55
N ILE A 4 12.02 -24.69 -5.54
CA ILE A 4 11.92 -23.22 -5.47
C ILE A 4 10.80 -22.85 -4.48
N ASP A 5 11.16 -22.18 -3.39
CA ASP A 5 10.17 -21.66 -2.43
C ASP A 5 9.63 -20.29 -2.91
N ILE A 6 8.45 -20.33 -3.50
CA ILE A 6 7.76 -19.16 -4.05
C ILE A 6 7.47 -18.08 -2.99
N ARG A 7 7.26 -18.47 -1.73
CA ARG A 7 7.01 -17.50 -0.65
C ARG A 7 8.26 -16.69 -0.32
N VAL A 8 9.43 -17.33 -0.37
CA VAL A 8 10.72 -16.64 -0.15
C VAL A 8 11.01 -15.68 -1.29
N LEU A 9 10.81 -16.10 -2.55
CA LEU A 9 10.99 -15.23 -3.69
C LEU A 9 10.01 -14.05 -3.69
N GLY A 10 8.74 -14.28 -3.37
CA GLY A 10 7.72 -13.23 -3.26
C GLY A 10 8.01 -12.23 -2.14
N ARG A 11 8.51 -12.71 -1.00
CA ARG A 11 8.93 -11.83 0.09
C ARG A 11 10.05 -10.91 -0.35
N LYS A 12 11.09 -11.46 -0.96
CA LYS A 12 12.22 -10.67 -1.47
C LYS A 12 11.78 -9.64 -2.52
N ALA A 13 10.97 -10.03 -3.50
CA ALA A 13 10.46 -9.11 -4.50
C ALA A 13 9.65 -7.96 -3.88
N THR A 14 8.88 -8.24 -2.83
CA THR A 14 8.12 -7.23 -2.08
C THR A 14 9.04 -6.31 -1.28
N GLU A 15 10.06 -6.85 -0.62
CA GLU A 15 11.07 -6.07 0.13
C GLU A 15 11.85 -5.14 -0.80
N ASP A 16 12.31 -5.62 -1.94
CA ASP A 16 13.03 -4.81 -2.95
C ASP A 16 12.15 -3.67 -3.48
N ARG A 17 10.87 -3.95 -3.75
CA ARG A 17 9.90 -2.94 -4.15
C ARG A 17 9.67 -1.89 -3.06
N VAL A 18 9.45 -2.30 -1.81
CA VAL A 18 9.28 -1.40 -0.66
C VAL A 18 10.50 -0.51 -0.52
N ALA A 19 11.69 -1.08 -0.62
CA ALA A 19 12.94 -0.36 -0.57
C ALA A 19 13.01 0.76 -1.63
N SER A 20 12.76 0.42 -2.89
CA SER A 20 12.77 1.37 -4.01
C SER A 20 11.75 2.51 -3.83
N TYR A 21 10.54 2.19 -3.37
CA TYR A 21 9.52 3.21 -3.13
C TYR A 21 9.87 4.14 -1.97
N VAL A 22 10.44 3.61 -0.89
CA VAL A 22 10.88 4.42 0.27
C VAL A 22 12.02 5.34 -0.14
N ASP A 23 13.00 4.87 -0.90
CA ASP A 23 14.11 5.68 -1.37
C ASP A 23 13.63 6.84 -2.26
N SER A 24 12.72 6.55 -3.20
CA SER A 24 12.10 7.56 -4.06
C SER A 24 11.24 8.57 -3.28
N PHE A 25 10.53 8.10 -2.25
CA PHE A 25 9.73 8.95 -1.38
C PHE A 25 10.61 9.90 -0.56
N LEU A 26 11.67 9.39 0.07
CA LEU A 26 12.60 10.20 0.87
C LEU A 26 13.30 11.23 0.00
N ALA A 27 13.69 10.87 -1.23
CA ALA A 27 14.28 11.80 -2.18
C ALA A 27 13.30 12.94 -2.54
N ARG A 28 12.01 12.63 -2.80
CA ARG A 28 10.99 13.67 -3.04
C ARG A 28 10.79 14.55 -1.82
N ALA A 29 10.63 13.95 -0.64
CA ALA A 29 10.43 14.72 0.60
C ALA A 29 11.63 15.66 0.92
N ALA A 30 12.84 15.26 0.56
CA ALA A 30 14.04 16.08 0.71
C ALA A 30 14.13 17.20 -0.33
N ALA A 31 13.72 16.92 -1.58
CA ALA A 31 13.77 17.88 -2.68
C ALA A 31 12.60 18.88 -2.68
N SER A 32 11.48 18.51 -2.05
CA SER A 32 10.30 19.38 -2.02
C SER A 32 10.52 20.55 -1.06
N PRO A 33 10.52 21.80 -1.53
CA PRO A 33 10.26 22.91 -0.64
C PRO A 33 8.90 22.63 0.04
N ARG A 34 8.64 23.25 1.20
CA ARG A 34 7.31 23.14 1.86
C ARG A 34 6.24 23.67 0.91
N THR A 35 5.74 22.80 0.02
CA THR A 35 4.63 23.12 -0.86
C THR A 35 3.39 23.26 0.00
N GLU A 36 2.68 24.36 -0.12
CA GLU A 36 1.41 24.54 0.54
C GLU A 36 0.43 23.47 0.07
N VAL A 37 -0.09 22.68 1.02
CA VAL A 37 -1.10 21.67 0.73
C VAL A 37 -2.45 22.38 0.56
N ARG A 38 -2.99 22.36 -0.65
CA ARG A 38 -4.25 23.03 -1.02
C ARG A 38 -5.44 22.08 -1.05
N LYS A 39 -5.19 20.84 -1.45
CA LYS A 39 -6.20 19.78 -1.53
C LYS A 39 -5.64 18.45 -1.03
N LYS A 40 -6.45 17.72 -0.29
CA LYS A 40 -6.10 16.41 0.26
C LYS A 40 -7.15 15.38 -0.10
N PHE A 41 -6.74 14.24 -0.63
CA PHE A 41 -7.66 13.12 -0.78
C PHE A 41 -7.09 11.83 -0.20
N LEU A 42 -8.00 10.97 0.24
CA LEU A 42 -7.73 9.62 0.70
C LEU A 42 -8.35 8.61 -0.26
N LEU A 43 -7.53 7.74 -0.83
CA LEU A 43 -7.99 6.53 -1.51
C LEU A 43 -8.06 5.41 -0.47
N LEU A 44 -9.27 5.09 -0.04
CA LEU A 44 -9.57 4.08 0.98
C LEU A 44 -10.12 2.82 0.31
N SER A 45 -9.65 1.65 0.74
CA SER A 45 -10.07 0.39 0.13
C SER A 45 -9.88 -0.79 1.08
N THR A 46 -10.48 -1.93 0.72
CA THR A 46 -10.07 -3.24 1.23
C THR A 46 -9.02 -3.87 0.31
N PRO A 47 -8.30 -4.91 0.76
CA PRO A 47 -7.30 -5.58 -0.08
C PRO A 47 -7.88 -6.12 -1.39
N ARG A 48 -7.10 -6.07 -2.48
CA ARG A 48 -7.40 -6.67 -3.80
C ARG A 48 -8.56 -6.04 -4.57
N THR A 49 -8.90 -4.80 -4.28
CA THR A 49 -9.91 -4.02 -5.04
C THR A 49 -9.37 -3.38 -6.32
N GLY A 50 -8.06 -3.45 -6.56
CA GLY A 50 -7.41 -2.70 -7.65
C GLY A 50 -6.84 -1.35 -7.20
N SER A 51 -6.87 -1.04 -5.91
CA SER A 51 -6.42 0.24 -5.37
C SER A 51 -4.95 0.55 -5.66
N ASN A 52 -4.11 -0.48 -5.78
CA ASN A 52 -2.71 -0.28 -6.21
C ASN A 52 -2.63 0.24 -7.64
N TRP A 53 -3.41 -0.36 -8.56
CA TRP A 53 -3.47 0.09 -9.95
C TRP A 53 -3.96 1.54 -10.04
N LEU A 54 -5.10 1.85 -9.38
CA LEU A 54 -5.64 3.21 -9.38
C LEU A 54 -4.63 4.22 -8.79
N ALA A 55 -3.99 3.88 -7.68
CA ALA A 55 -2.96 4.74 -7.09
C ALA A 55 -1.75 4.94 -8.02
N HIS A 56 -1.41 3.94 -8.85
CA HIS A 56 -0.38 4.07 -9.87
C HIS A 56 -0.79 5.07 -10.96
N GLU A 57 -1.99 4.93 -11.51
CA GLU A 57 -2.52 5.86 -12.52
C GLU A 57 -2.55 7.31 -11.99
N LEU A 58 -3.10 7.50 -10.78
CA LEU A 58 -3.15 8.83 -10.16
C LEU A 58 -1.76 9.47 -9.99
N ARG A 59 -0.73 8.67 -9.65
CA ARG A 59 0.65 9.17 -9.57
C ARG A 59 1.24 9.49 -10.94
N SER A 60 0.87 8.73 -11.96
CA SER A 60 1.39 8.89 -13.32
C SER A 60 0.92 10.16 -13.99
N GLU A 61 -0.26 10.69 -13.58
CA GLU A 61 -0.77 11.98 -14.03
C GLU A 61 0.09 13.17 -13.57
N GLY A 62 0.86 13.01 -12.49
CA GLY A 62 1.81 14.02 -12.00
C GLY A 62 1.18 15.19 -11.25
N GLU A 63 -0.14 15.35 -11.26
CA GLU A 63 -0.88 16.45 -10.63
C GLU A 63 -1.78 16.03 -9.47
N LEU A 64 -1.98 14.72 -9.30
CA LEU A 64 -2.92 14.15 -8.33
C LEU A 64 -2.24 13.59 -7.07
N GLY A 65 -1.19 14.23 -6.61
CA GLY A 65 -0.44 13.77 -5.46
C GLY A 65 0.34 12.48 -5.74
N HIS A 66 0.92 11.92 -4.68
CA HIS A 66 1.60 10.62 -4.75
C HIS A 66 0.97 9.63 -3.75
N PRO A 67 -0.29 9.19 -3.99
CA PRO A 67 -1.01 8.31 -3.08
C PRO A 67 -0.30 6.97 -2.91
N TYR A 68 0.05 6.63 -1.66
CA TYR A 68 0.67 5.37 -1.28
C TYR A 68 0.35 5.02 0.17
N GLU A 69 0.63 3.75 0.60
CA GLU A 69 0.29 3.23 1.93
C GLU A 69 1.31 3.64 3.01
N TRP A 70 1.66 4.91 3.09
CA TRP A 70 2.72 5.40 4.00
C TRP A 70 2.45 5.10 5.47
N PHE A 71 1.20 4.96 5.88
CA PHE A 71 0.79 4.59 7.23
C PHE A 71 0.66 3.08 7.46
N SER A 72 1.05 2.22 6.51
CA SER A 72 1.14 0.80 6.79
C SER A 72 2.41 0.49 7.62
N PRO A 73 2.36 -0.52 8.53
CA PRO A 73 3.50 -0.87 9.38
C PRO A 73 4.80 -1.14 8.58
N VAL A 74 4.67 -1.77 7.41
CA VAL A 74 5.81 -2.10 6.55
C VAL A 74 6.52 -0.83 6.07
N TYR A 75 5.77 0.19 5.63
CA TYR A 75 6.36 1.45 5.15
C TYR A 75 6.86 2.31 6.29
N ILE A 76 6.13 2.40 7.41
CA ILE A 76 6.60 3.10 8.61
C ILE A 76 7.96 2.53 9.04
N THR A 77 8.05 1.22 9.25
CA THR A 77 9.29 0.56 9.66
C THR A 77 10.42 0.78 8.67
N SER A 78 10.15 0.69 7.37
CA SER A 78 11.16 0.87 6.33
C SER A 78 11.66 2.32 6.24
N VAL A 79 10.79 3.32 6.37
CA VAL A 79 11.16 4.75 6.42
C VAL A 79 12.00 5.04 7.66
N LEU A 80 11.55 4.60 8.84
CA LEU A 80 12.29 4.83 10.10
C LEU A 80 13.66 4.16 10.10
N GLY A 81 13.76 2.94 9.56
CA GLY A 81 15.03 2.23 9.41
C GLY A 81 16.03 3.00 8.56
N ARG A 82 15.59 3.67 7.49
CA ARG A 82 16.46 4.51 6.66
C ARG A 82 16.85 5.84 7.31
N LEU A 83 15.95 6.40 8.10
CA LEU A 83 16.22 7.64 8.83
C LEU A 83 17.07 7.42 10.09
N GLY A 84 17.19 6.18 10.56
CA GLY A 84 17.89 5.86 11.82
C GLY A 84 17.28 6.54 13.04
N ARG A 85 15.94 6.75 13.04
CA ARG A 85 15.21 7.51 14.06
C ARG A 85 14.04 6.72 14.64
N PRO A 86 13.70 6.92 15.92
CA PRO A 86 12.45 6.41 16.47
C PRO A 86 11.26 7.11 15.81
N PHE A 87 10.07 6.49 15.96
CA PHE A 87 8.84 7.07 15.47
C PHE A 87 8.49 8.34 16.25
N ASP A 88 8.37 9.44 15.52
CA ASP A 88 7.77 10.69 15.96
C ASP A 88 6.62 11.03 15.02
N ARG A 89 5.40 11.07 15.54
CA ARG A 89 4.18 11.25 14.74
C ARG A 89 4.19 12.55 13.93
N GLY A 90 4.53 13.66 14.57
CA GLY A 90 4.51 14.97 13.91
C GLY A 90 5.51 15.05 12.77
N HIS A 91 6.73 14.59 13.02
CA HIS A 91 7.79 14.52 12.01
C HIS A 91 7.42 13.57 10.86
N TYR A 92 6.81 12.41 11.18
CA TYR A 92 6.41 11.44 10.15
C TYR A 92 5.29 11.98 9.25
N ILE A 93 4.28 12.65 9.83
CA ILE A 93 3.21 13.31 9.09
C ILE A 93 3.78 14.40 8.17
N ASP A 94 4.67 15.28 8.68
CA ASP A 94 5.32 16.32 7.85
C ASP A 94 6.08 15.70 6.68
N LEU A 95 6.80 14.61 6.92
CA LEU A 95 7.52 13.87 5.89
C LEU A 95 6.56 13.30 4.82
N VAL A 96 5.44 12.70 5.25
CA VAL A 96 4.43 12.13 4.34
C VAL A 96 3.76 13.24 3.52
N LEU A 97 3.42 14.37 4.13
CA LEU A 97 2.88 15.52 3.42
C LEU A 97 3.85 16.01 2.35
N ARG A 98 5.13 16.22 2.68
CA ARG A 98 6.13 16.69 1.72
C ARG A 98 6.39 15.69 0.58
N GLY A 99 6.51 14.41 0.89
CA GLY A 99 6.81 13.35 -0.08
C GLY A 99 5.63 12.93 -0.96
N SER A 100 4.40 13.29 -0.58
CA SER A 100 3.17 12.87 -1.28
C SER A 100 2.36 14.02 -1.86
N THR A 101 2.82 15.26 -1.73
CA THR A 101 2.20 16.45 -2.34
C THR A 101 2.89 16.79 -3.66
N THR A 102 2.12 17.00 -4.71
CA THR A 102 2.60 17.49 -6.01
C THR A 102 2.79 19.02 -6.00
N PRO A 103 3.58 19.60 -6.93
CA PRO A 103 3.86 21.05 -6.95
C PRO A 103 2.63 21.95 -7.00
N ASN A 104 1.51 21.47 -7.55
CA ASN A 104 0.23 22.20 -7.58
C ASN A 104 -0.52 22.20 -6.22
N GLY A 105 0.06 21.56 -5.17
CA GLY A 105 -0.51 21.54 -3.83
C GLY A 105 -1.51 20.41 -3.56
N VAL A 106 -1.58 19.39 -4.43
CA VAL A 106 -2.46 18.23 -4.20
C VAL A 106 -1.71 17.14 -3.43
N PHE A 107 -2.23 16.80 -2.26
CA PHE A 107 -1.78 15.68 -1.45
C PHE A 107 -2.67 14.47 -1.67
N GLY A 108 -2.07 13.32 -1.99
CA GLY A 108 -2.76 12.04 -2.13
C GLY A 108 -2.24 11.01 -1.13
N LEU A 109 -3.16 10.35 -0.43
CA LEU A 109 -2.85 9.21 0.43
C LEU A 109 -3.68 8.00 0.01
N LYS A 110 -3.10 6.82 0.11
CA LYS A 110 -3.80 5.54 -0.02
C LYS A 110 -3.70 4.80 1.30
N ALA A 111 -4.79 4.22 1.76
CA ALA A 111 -4.82 3.34 2.93
C ALA A 111 -5.74 2.15 2.70
N GLN A 112 -5.42 1.04 3.36
CA GLN A 112 -6.37 -0.06 3.53
C GLN A 112 -7.18 0.20 4.81
N LEU A 113 -8.44 -0.22 4.83
CA LEU A 113 -9.31 0.01 5.97
C LEU A 113 -8.76 -0.59 7.28
N ASP A 114 -8.17 -1.79 7.21
CA ASP A 114 -7.53 -2.42 8.36
C ASP A 114 -6.33 -1.62 8.89
N GLN A 115 -5.60 -0.92 8.01
CA GLN A 115 -4.50 -0.03 8.41
C GLN A 115 -5.01 1.19 9.17
N VAL A 116 -6.11 1.80 8.69
CA VAL A 116 -6.76 2.94 9.36
C VAL A 116 -7.20 2.54 10.77
N LEU A 117 -7.94 1.43 10.88
CA LEU A 117 -8.43 0.92 12.17
C LEU A 117 -7.30 0.51 13.13
N ARG A 118 -6.17 0.08 12.59
CA ARG A 118 -4.98 -0.27 13.39
C ARG A 118 -4.27 0.97 13.89
N MET A 119 -4.10 1.99 13.03
CA MET A 119 -3.50 3.26 13.42
C MET A 119 -4.27 3.91 14.58
N ASP A 120 -5.59 3.92 14.50
CA ASP A 120 -6.45 4.42 15.59
C ASP A 120 -6.23 3.62 16.88
N ARG A 121 -6.32 2.31 16.83
CA ARG A 121 -6.23 1.44 18.03
C ARG A 121 -4.84 1.37 18.67
N GLU A 122 -3.78 1.24 17.83
CA GLU A 122 -2.42 0.94 18.33
C GLU A 122 -1.57 2.22 18.50
N GLN A 123 -1.84 3.25 17.71
CA GLN A 123 -1.07 4.49 17.69
C GLN A 123 -1.84 5.70 18.21
N HIS A 124 -3.11 5.52 18.59
CA HIS A 124 -4.02 6.59 19.00
C HIS A 124 -3.97 7.75 17.99
N PHE A 125 -3.99 7.41 16.71
CA PHE A 125 -3.96 8.37 15.62
C PHE A 125 -5.09 8.05 14.63
N ASP A 126 -6.13 8.89 14.69
CA ASP A 126 -7.16 8.90 13.66
C ASP A 126 -6.60 9.53 12.39
N LEU A 127 -6.49 8.73 11.32
CA LEU A 127 -5.99 9.19 10.03
C LEU A 127 -6.86 10.32 9.45
N MET A 128 -8.14 10.40 9.84
CA MET A 128 -9.06 11.45 9.41
C MET A 128 -8.70 12.82 9.99
N GLU A 129 -7.90 12.89 11.08
CA GLU A 129 -7.36 14.15 11.61
C GLU A 129 -6.46 14.89 10.61
N LEU A 130 -5.97 14.22 9.55
CA LEU A 130 -5.27 14.89 8.46
C LEU A 130 -6.16 15.85 7.67
N GLY A 131 -7.48 15.77 7.81
CA GLY A 131 -8.45 16.67 7.20
C GLY A 131 -8.50 16.56 5.69
N PHE A 132 -9.03 15.44 5.18
CA PHE A 132 -9.20 15.21 3.74
C PHE A 132 -10.38 15.99 3.18
N ASP A 133 -10.19 16.65 2.02
CA ASP A 133 -11.25 17.29 1.24
C ASP A 133 -12.13 16.24 0.54
N ALA A 134 -11.56 15.08 0.22
CA ALA A 134 -12.28 13.98 -0.43
C ALA A 134 -11.77 12.62 0.06
N VAL A 135 -12.71 11.68 0.23
CA VAL A 135 -12.43 10.27 0.47
C VAL A 135 -13.00 9.47 -0.70
N ILE A 136 -12.12 8.75 -1.39
CA ILE A 136 -12.49 7.86 -2.50
C ILE A 136 -12.53 6.45 -1.95
N TRP A 137 -13.73 5.90 -1.79
CA TRP A 137 -13.93 4.52 -1.38
C TRP A 137 -13.91 3.61 -2.60
N LEU A 138 -12.99 2.65 -2.63
CA LEU A 138 -12.86 1.70 -3.74
C LEU A 138 -13.28 0.31 -3.30
N GLU A 139 -14.32 -0.20 -3.95
CA GLU A 139 -14.86 -1.55 -3.75
C GLU A 139 -14.67 -2.43 -4.98
N ARG A 140 -14.67 -3.73 -4.75
CA ARG A 140 -14.76 -4.72 -5.81
C ARG A 140 -16.07 -5.49 -5.69
N ARG A 141 -16.91 -5.44 -6.74
CA ARG A 141 -18.23 -6.11 -6.76
C ARG A 141 -18.12 -7.63 -6.67
N ASP A 142 -17.14 -8.20 -7.34
CA ASP A 142 -16.87 -9.64 -7.30
C ASP A 142 -16.01 -9.98 -6.07
N VAL A 143 -16.70 -10.21 -4.93
CA VAL A 143 -16.07 -10.54 -3.65
C VAL A 143 -15.37 -11.91 -3.70
N VAL A 144 -15.88 -12.86 -4.49
CA VAL A 144 -15.27 -14.19 -4.61
C VAL A 144 -13.93 -14.09 -5.33
N ALA A 145 -13.88 -13.37 -6.47
CA ALA A 145 -12.64 -13.14 -7.17
C ALA A 145 -11.66 -12.27 -6.35
N GLN A 146 -12.17 -11.35 -5.52
CA GLN A 146 -11.36 -10.58 -4.58
C GLN A 146 -10.71 -11.49 -3.54
N ALA A 147 -11.50 -12.35 -2.88
CA ALA A 147 -11.05 -13.30 -1.88
C ALA A 147 -10.05 -14.31 -2.44
N TYR A 148 -10.31 -14.85 -3.62
CA TYR A 148 -9.39 -15.74 -4.33
C TYR A 148 -8.04 -15.05 -4.57
N SER A 149 -8.07 -13.82 -5.11
CA SER A 149 -6.86 -13.02 -5.33
C SER A 149 -6.11 -12.71 -4.02
N TYR A 150 -6.84 -12.50 -2.91
CA TYR A 150 -6.26 -12.27 -1.59
C TYR A 150 -5.54 -13.50 -1.06
N VAL A 151 -6.20 -14.66 -1.07
CA VAL A 151 -5.59 -15.93 -0.63
C VAL A 151 -4.34 -16.26 -1.46
N ARG A 152 -4.39 -16.03 -2.77
CA ARG A 152 -3.20 -16.20 -3.63
C ARG A 152 -2.05 -15.29 -3.21
N SER A 153 -2.32 -14.02 -2.94
CA SER A 153 -1.27 -13.09 -2.53
C SER A 153 -0.66 -13.45 -1.17
N LEU A 154 -1.44 -13.98 -0.23
CA LEU A 154 -0.92 -14.49 1.04
C LEU A 154 -0.02 -15.73 0.84
N LYS A 155 -0.37 -16.62 -0.09
CA LYS A 155 0.43 -17.81 -0.39
C LYS A 155 1.75 -17.49 -1.10
N SER A 156 1.76 -16.50 -1.98
CA SER A 156 2.96 -16.11 -2.75
C SER A 156 3.78 -15.00 -2.11
N ASN A 157 3.26 -14.27 -1.13
CA ASN A 157 3.76 -12.98 -0.65
C ASN A 157 3.88 -11.90 -1.76
N VAL A 158 3.13 -12.03 -2.86
CA VAL A 158 3.07 -11.04 -3.94
C VAL A 158 1.72 -10.35 -3.92
N PHE A 159 1.72 -9.08 -3.56
CA PHE A 159 0.50 -8.26 -3.43
C PHE A 159 0.30 -7.27 -4.58
N SER A 160 1.26 -7.18 -5.49
CA SER A 160 1.18 -6.34 -6.68
C SER A 160 1.92 -7.00 -7.84
N ARG A 161 1.85 -6.40 -9.04
CA ARG A 161 2.51 -6.87 -10.26
C ARG A 161 3.28 -5.75 -10.95
N TYR A 162 3.79 -4.80 -10.18
CA TYR A 162 4.46 -3.64 -10.78
C TYR A 162 5.88 -3.93 -11.19
N THR A 163 6.59 -4.81 -10.48
CA THR A 163 7.95 -5.19 -10.85
C THR A 163 7.96 -6.45 -11.69
N GLU A 164 8.97 -6.58 -12.54
CA GLU A 164 9.19 -7.80 -13.32
C GLU A 164 9.40 -9.02 -12.40
N GLN A 165 10.08 -8.82 -11.26
CA GLN A 165 10.29 -9.86 -10.26
C GLN A 165 8.97 -10.35 -9.68
N GLU A 166 8.04 -9.45 -9.31
CA GLU A 166 6.72 -9.83 -8.82
C GLU A 166 5.92 -10.63 -9.85
N ARG A 167 5.95 -10.21 -11.12
CA ARG A 167 5.32 -10.95 -12.23
C ARG A 167 5.92 -12.34 -12.40
N LYS A 168 7.24 -12.45 -12.42
CA LYS A 168 7.94 -13.76 -12.54
C LYS A 168 7.61 -14.69 -11.38
N VAL A 169 7.58 -14.20 -10.14
CA VAL A 169 7.21 -15.01 -8.98
C VAL A 169 5.77 -15.51 -9.08
N GLU A 170 4.85 -14.68 -9.55
CA GLU A 170 3.46 -15.08 -9.75
C GLU A 170 3.30 -16.11 -10.87
N GLU A 171 4.00 -15.94 -11.99
CA GLU A 171 4.01 -16.89 -13.09
C GLU A 171 4.55 -18.26 -12.66
N LEU A 172 5.66 -18.29 -11.93
CA LEU A 172 6.23 -19.52 -11.38
C LEU A 172 5.29 -20.20 -10.37
N GLY A 173 4.53 -19.41 -9.59
CA GLY A 173 3.59 -19.91 -8.59
C GLY A 173 2.28 -20.43 -9.17
N ASN A 174 1.87 -19.88 -10.31
CA ASN A 174 0.52 -20.08 -10.87
C ASN A 174 0.18 -21.54 -11.18
N PRO A 175 1.06 -22.37 -11.80
CA PRO A 175 0.76 -23.75 -12.14
C PRO A 175 0.62 -24.70 -10.94
N HIS A 176 1.19 -24.31 -9.80
CA HIS A 176 1.32 -25.20 -8.62
C HIS A 176 0.55 -24.70 -7.40
N MET A 177 -0.12 -23.56 -7.52
CA MET A 177 -0.81 -22.95 -6.39
C MET A 177 -2.24 -23.52 -6.25
N VAL A 178 -2.38 -24.49 -5.38
CA VAL A 178 -3.70 -24.95 -4.96
C VAL A 178 -4.29 -23.93 -3.97
N VAL A 179 -5.46 -23.41 -4.29
CA VAL A 179 -6.25 -22.54 -3.41
C VAL A 179 -7.47 -23.31 -2.96
N GLU A 180 -7.54 -23.60 -1.66
CA GLU A 180 -8.66 -24.33 -1.08
C GLU A 180 -9.93 -23.49 -1.05
N THR A 181 -11.06 -24.07 -1.40
CA THR A 181 -12.37 -23.40 -1.40
C THR A 181 -12.71 -22.82 -0.03
N SER A 182 -12.41 -23.55 1.05
CA SER A 182 -12.62 -23.10 2.43
C SER A 182 -11.85 -21.81 2.74
N ALA A 183 -10.60 -21.69 2.28
CA ALA A 183 -9.79 -20.48 2.46
C ALA A 183 -10.39 -19.29 1.71
N VAL A 184 -10.94 -19.50 0.50
CA VAL A 184 -11.60 -18.45 -0.27
C VAL A 184 -12.89 -17.99 0.42
N LEU A 185 -13.71 -18.93 0.89
CA LEU A 185 -14.95 -18.60 1.59
C LEU A 185 -14.70 -17.84 2.90
N ASN A 186 -13.69 -18.25 3.68
CA ASN A 186 -13.30 -17.53 4.89
C ASN A 186 -12.81 -16.11 4.57
N ALA A 187 -11.99 -15.96 3.53
CA ALA A 187 -11.52 -14.64 3.10
C ALA A 187 -12.68 -13.76 2.58
N ALA A 188 -13.63 -14.34 1.83
CA ALA A 188 -14.81 -13.60 1.40
C ALA A 188 -15.66 -13.11 2.57
N ALA A 189 -15.90 -13.97 3.57
CA ALA A 189 -16.62 -13.59 4.78
C ALA A 189 -15.91 -12.46 5.55
N GLN A 190 -14.58 -12.48 5.65
CA GLN A 190 -13.82 -11.40 6.25
C GLN A 190 -13.93 -10.09 5.47
N LEU A 191 -13.82 -10.14 4.14
CA LEU A 191 -13.90 -8.96 3.28
C LEU A 191 -15.29 -8.31 3.26
N THR A 192 -16.35 -9.04 3.59
CA THR A 192 -17.72 -8.51 3.67
C THR A 192 -18.10 -7.96 5.03
N GLN A 193 -17.27 -8.12 6.05
CA GLN A 193 -17.47 -7.56 7.39
C GLN A 193 -16.95 -6.12 7.54
N TRP A 194 -16.29 -5.62 6.51
CA TRP A 194 -15.76 -4.25 6.43
C TRP A 194 -16.81 -3.30 5.85
#